data_e5792cc68e5a642e204a6f6e83bb5688
#
_entry.id   e5792cc68e5a642e204a6f6e83bb5688
#
_cell.length_a   1.000
_cell.length_b   1.000
_cell.length_c   1.000
_cell.angle_alpha   90.00
_cell.angle_beta   90.00
_cell.angle_gamma   90.00
#
_symmetry.space_group_name_H-M   'P 1'
#
loop_
_entity.id
_entity.type
_entity.pdbx_description
1 polymer ?
#
loop_
_entity_poly.entity_id
_entity_poly.type
_entity_poly.pdbx_seq_one_letter_code
_entity_poly.pdbx_strand_id
1 'polypeptide(L)'
;VTDPANPREAGVISQSGQYHTMRVKDGYVYLVSDFYTYYDSSVSNESDYIPQIQGSLLRAEDIYMPQGTTGSQYTVISAFALSDPTEKLQTKAIFGNAGMCYVSENNIYITEEYYGKSETENIQTSIRKIAYDKGTLDAVGQTKIDGVLNDSFSIDEYNGYLRIAATVIPSDYNNRIMPVPYVEEGGSDVIVEDEVAVDNASIETNALYVLDENLEMTGSIQN
;
A
#
# COMPACT_ATOMS: atom_id res chain seq x y z
N VAL A 1 -18.04 -13.63 -20.90
CA VAL A 1 -18.37 -15.02 -21.23
C VAL A 1 -19.52 -15.02 -22.23
N THR A 2 -19.27 -15.42 -23.46
CA THR A 2 -20.29 -15.42 -24.54
C THR A 2 -21.35 -16.50 -24.33
N ASP A 3 -20.97 -17.62 -23.75
CA ASP A 3 -21.88 -18.70 -23.35
C ASP A 3 -21.51 -19.16 -21.93
N PRO A 4 -22.28 -18.74 -20.91
CA PRO A 4 -22.01 -19.12 -19.52
C PRO A 4 -22.11 -20.62 -19.24
N ALA A 5 -22.87 -21.36 -20.06
CA ALA A 5 -23.05 -22.82 -19.92
C ALA A 5 -21.82 -23.59 -20.47
N ASN A 6 -21.07 -22.98 -21.41
CA ASN A 6 -19.89 -23.57 -22.03
C ASN A 6 -18.76 -22.54 -22.08
N PRO A 7 -18.15 -22.17 -20.94
CA PRO A 7 -17.08 -21.19 -20.90
C PRO A 7 -15.86 -21.70 -21.68
N ARG A 8 -15.25 -20.84 -22.47
CA ARG A 8 -14.00 -21.13 -23.20
C ARG A 8 -12.96 -20.12 -22.81
N GLU A 9 -11.74 -20.58 -22.66
CA GLU A 9 -10.58 -19.73 -22.49
C GLU A 9 -10.37 -18.89 -23.75
N ALA A 10 -10.32 -17.55 -23.60
CA ALA A 10 -10.05 -16.61 -24.68
C ALA A 10 -8.56 -16.25 -24.78
N GLY A 11 -7.84 -16.33 -23.68
CA GLY A 11 -6.42 -16.06 -23.58
C GLY A 11 -5.93 -16.08 -22.15
N VAL A 12 -4.62 -15.99 -21.97
CA VAL A 12 -3.96 -15.97 -20.66
C VAL A 12 -2.97 -14.81 -20.63
N ILE A 13 -3.00 -14.04 -19.55
CA ILE A 13 -1.94 -13.07 -19.20
C ILE A 13 -1.29 -13.55 -17.92
N SER A 14 0.04 -13.60 -17.92
CA SER A 14 0.84 -13.87 -16.73
C SER A 14 1.48 -12.58 -16.22
N GLN A 15 1.40 -12.37 -14.92
CA GLN A 15 2.00 -11.24 -14.20
C GLN A 15 2.72 -11.75 -12.95
N SER A 16 3.92 -11.25 -12.69
CA SER A 16 4.67 -11.59 -11.47
C SER A 16 3.93 -11.14 -10.21
N GLY A 17 4.12 -11.92 -9.15
CA GLY A 17 3.60 -11.60 -7.82
C GLY A 17 2.33 -12.34 -7.45
N GLN A 18 1.88 -12.09 -6.23
CA GLN A 18 0.63 -12.64 -5.70
C GLN A 18 -0.53 -11.73 -6.10
N TYR A 19 -1.66 -12.32 -6.43
CA TYR A 19 -2.89 -11.57 -6.72
C TYR A 19 -3.27 -10.70 -5.52
N HIS A 20 -3.47 -9.42 -5.77
CA HIS A 20 -3.99 -8.47 -4.79
C HIS A 20 -5.46 -8.15 -5.07
N THR A 21 -5.73 -7.53 -6.20
CA THR A 21 -7.10 -7.17 -6.62
C THR A 21 -7.19 -7.03 -8.14
N MET A 22 -8.42 -6.94 -8.63
CA MET A 22 -8.70 -6.75 -10.05
C MET A 22 -9.95 -5.87 -10.24
N ARG A 23 -9.90 -4.98 -11.22
CA ARG A 23 -11.05 -4.19 -11.65
C ARG A 23 -11.34 -4.43 -13.12
N VAL A 24 -12.62 -4.61 -13.43
CA VAL A 24 -13.10 -4.62 -14.82
C VAL A 24 -13.95 -3.37 -15.03
N LYS A 25 -13.60 -2.58 -16.04
CA LYS A 25 -14.33 -1.36 -16.42
C LYS A 25 -14.31 -1.19 -17.93
N ASP A 26 -15.46 -0.95 -18.53
CA ASP A 26 -15.63 -0.63 -19.95
C ASP A 26 -14.92 -1.57 -20.93
N GLY A 27 -14.86 -2.86 -20.61
CA GLY A 27 -14.19 -3.86 -21.44
C GLY A 27 -12.68 -3.96 -21.22
N TYR A 28 -12.15 -3.30 -20.21
CA TYR A 28 -10.74 -3.39 -19.81
C TYR A 28 -10.60 -4.03 -18.44
N VAL A 29 -9.51 -4.73 -18.24
CA VAL A 29 -9.13 -5.32 -16.95
C VAL A 29 -7.89 -4.59 -16.43
N TYR A 30 -7.91 -4.28 -15.15
CA TYR A 30 -6.80 -3.73 -14.40
C TYR A 30 -6.45 -4.72 -13.29
N LEU A 31 -5.32 -5.39 -13.44
CA LEU A 31 -4.85 -6.42 -12.51
C LEU A 31 -3.78 -5.84 -11.61
N VAL A 32 -3.94 -6.00 -10.32
CA VAL A 32 -2.96 -5.59 -9.30
C VAL A 32 -2.38 -6.81 -8.63
N SER A 33 -1.06 -6.89 -8.53
CA SER A 33 -0.34 -7.94 -7.80
C SER A 33 0.80 -7.37 -6.97
N ASP A 34 1.18 -8.09 -5.91
CA ASP A 34 2.31 -7.78 -5.05
C ASP A 34 3.46 -8.74 -5.34
N PHE A 35 4.55 -8.21 -5.87
CA PHE A 35 5.76 -8.95 -6.19
C PHE A 35 6.84 -8.67 -5.15
N TYR A 36 7.19 -9.69 -4.37
CA TYR A 36 8.20 -9.61 -3.32
C TYR A 36 9.59 -9.91 -3.88
N THR A 37 10.54 -9.04 -3.59
CA THR A 37 11.95 -9.27 -3.91
C THR A 37 12.64 -9.88 -2.70
N TYR A 38 13.29 -11.01 -2.92
CA TYR A 38 14.12 -11.61 -1.87
C TYR A 38 15.55 -11.12 -2.05
N TYR A 39 16.07 -10.42 -1.04
CA TYR A 39 17.47 -10.07 -1.04
C TYR A 39 18.29 -11.28 -0.57
N ASP A 40 18.81 -12.03 -1.53
CA ASP A 40 19.80 -13.07 -1.31
C ASP A 40 21.00 -12.76 -2.20
N SER A 41 22.19 -12.81 -1.64
CA SER A 41 23.44 -12.60 -2.39
C SER A 41 23.69 -13.65 -3.48
N SER A 42 22.92 -14.73 -3.49
CA SER A 42 22.91 -15.76 -4.54
C SER A 42 21.97 -15.46 -5.70
N VAL A 43 21.10 -14.42 -5.60
CA VAL A 43 20.19 -14.02 -6.66
C VAL A 43 20.97 -13.52 -7.87
N SER A 44 20.88 -14.25 -8.97
CA SER A 44 21.62 -13.96 -10.22
C SER A 44 20.72 -13.58 -11.38
N ASN A 45 19.40 -13.83 -11.28
CA ASN A 45 18.48 -13.57 -12.36
C ASN A 45 17.71 -12.26 -12.12
N GLU A 46 17.62 -11.40 -13.12
CA GLU A 46 16.86 -10.17 -13.05
C GLU A 46 15.39 -10.39 -12.73
N SER A 47 14.82 -11.53 -13.12
CA SER A 47 13.45 -11.94 -12.83
C SER A 47 13.15 -12.17 -11.34
N ASP A 48 14.18 -12.31 -10.51
CA ASP A 48 14.02 -12.51 -9.07
C ASP A 48 13.79 -11.18 -8.33
N TYR A 49 14.13 -10.06 -8.96
CA TYR A 49 14.00 -8.71 -8.39
C TYR A 49 13.34 -7.67 -9.31
N ILE A 50 13.07 -7.99 -10.58
CA ILE A 50 12.30 -7.16 -11.49
C ILE A 50 11.04 -7.92 -11.93
N PRO A 51 9.83 -7.37 -11.73
CA PRO A 51 8.60 -8.03 -12.13
C PRO A 51 8.54 -8.28 -13.64
N GLN A 52 7.81 -9.31 -14.02
CA GLN A 52 7.58 -9.69 -15.42
C GLN A 52 6.08 -9.66 -15.76
N ILE A 53 5.79 -9.29 -16.99
CA ILE A 53 4.49 -9.47 -17.63
C ILE A 53 4.69 -10.27 -18.92
N GLN A 54 3.97 -11.38 -19.06
CA GLN A 54 4.11 -12.29 -20.22
C GLN A 54 5.57 -12.72 -20.47
N GLY A 55 6.30 -12.98 -19.37
CA GLY A 55 7.70 -13.39 -19.41
C GLY A 55 8.71 -12.31 -19.79
N SER A 56 8.26 -11.06 -19.97
CA SER A 56 9.12 -9.91 -20.23
C SER A 56 9.31 -9.06 -18.99
N LEU A 57 10.55 -8.70 -18.65
CA LEU A 57 10.87 -7.80 -17.54
C LEU A 57 10.24 -6.43 -17.76
N LEU A 58 9.80 -5.80 -16.67
CA LEU A 58 9.36 -4.41 -16.70
C LEU A 58 10.54 -3.49 -17.05
N ARG A 59 10.26 -2.45 -17.84
CA ARG A 59 11.24 -1.43 -18.18
C ARG A 59 11.37 -0.44 -17.02
N ALA A 60 12.53 0.16 -16.86
CA ALA A 60 12.80 1.16 -15.82
C ALA A 60 11.81 2.34 -15.85
N GLU A 61 11.35 2.75 -17.03
CA GLU A 61 10.37 3.83 -17.22
C GLU A 61 8.95 3.50 -16.74
N ASP A 62 8.65 2.21 -16.55
CA ASP A 62 7.37 1.72 -16.01
C ASP A 62 7.44 1.48 -14.50
N ILE A 63 8.61 1.64 -13.90
CA ILE A 63 8.85 1.46 -12.47
C ILE A 63 9.00 2.82 -11.79
N TYR A 64 8.12 3.10 -10.85
CA TYR A 64 8.25 4.23 -9.96
C TYR A 64 8.92 3.79 -8.65
N MET A 65 10.05 4.40 -8.33
CA MET A 65 10.78 4.19 -7.10
C MET A 65 10.72 5.47 -6.26
N PRO A 66 9.89 5.50 -5.20
CA PRO A 66 9.79 6.68 -4.34
C PRO A 66 11.13 6.98 -3.66
N GLN A 67 11.44 8.27 -3.53
CA GLN A 67 12.67 8.69 -2.86
C GLN A 67 12.67 8.28 -1.38
N GLY A 68 13.73 7.62 -0.93
CA GLY A 68 13.89 7.20 0.46
C GLY A 68 13.09 5.94 0.83
N THR A 69 12.50 5.24 -0.14
CA THR A 69 11.85 3.95 0.15
C THR A 69 12.89 2.88 0.51
N THR A 70 12.55 2.04 1.47
CA THR A 70 13.36 0.89 1.92
C THR A 70 12.64 -0.43 1.72
N GLY A 71 11.58 -0.42 0.90
CA GLY A 71 10.74 -1.58 0.66
C GLY A 71 11.46 -2.73 -0.05
N SER A 72 10.82 -3.88 -0.04
CA SER A 72 11.27 -5.11 -0.67
C SER A 72 10.23 -5.72 -1.59
N GLN A 73 9.25 -4.94 -2.05
CA GLN A 73 8.21 -5.42 -2.94
C GLN A 73 7.84 -4.39 -4.00
N TYR A 74 7.15 -4.85 -5.03
CA TYR A 74 6.49 -4.01 -6.02
C TYR A 74 4.98 -4.25 -5.96
N THR A 75 4.21 -3.17 -6.00
CA THR A 75 2.82 -3.25 -6.44
C THR A 75 2.79 -3.06 -7.95
N VAL A 76 2.42 -4.11 -8.66
CA VAL A 76 2.40 -4.15 -10.12
C VAL A 76 0.96 -4.01 -10.61
N ILE A 77 0.70 -3.06 -11.49
CA ILE A 77 -0.61 -2.82 -12.08
C ILE A 77 -0.48 -2.99 -13.58
N SER A 78 -1.24 -3.89 -14.19
CA SER A 78 -1.31 -4.03 -15.65
C SER A 78 -2.73 -3.86 -16.15
N ALA A 79 -2.83 -3.27 -17.35
CA ALA A 79 -4.08 -3.09 -18.06
C ALA A 79 -4.08 -3.90 -19.35
N PHE A 80 -5.21 -4.52 -19.66
CA PHE A 80 -5.42 -5.23 -20.91
C PHE A 80 -6.90 -5.21 -21.33
N ALA A 81 -7.16 -5.35 -22.63
CA ALA A 81 -8.53 -5.37 -23.14
C ALA A 81 -9.13 -6.79 -23.08
N LEU A 82 -10.39 -6.91 -22.67
CA LEU A 82 -11.12 -8.19 -22.73
C LEU A 82 -11.32 -8.69 -24.17
N SER A 83 -11.28 -7.79 -25.17
CA SER A 83 -11.36 -8.15 -26.59
C SER A 83 -10.11 -8.85 -27.10
N ASP A 84 -8.95 -8.57 -26.49
CA ASP A 84 -7.68 -9.25 -26.73
C ASP A 84 -6.95 -9.45 -25.41
N PRO A 85 -7.29 -10.52 -24.66
CA PRO A 85 -6.70 -10.77 -23.35
C PRO A 85 -5.31 -11.41 -23.41
N THR A 86 -4.66 -11.41 -24.57
CA THR A 86 -3.29 -11.94 -24.75
C THR A 86 -2.23 -10.85 -24.79
N GLU A 87 -2.63 -9.59 -24.98
CA GLU A 87 -1.74 -8.45 -25.07
C GLU A 87 -1.95 -7.47 -23.92
N LYS A 88 -0.87 -7.13 -23.22
CA LYS A 88 -0.90 -6.02 -22.25
C LYS A 88 -0.93 -4.68 -22.98
N LEU A 89 -1.74 -3.76 -22.50
CA LEU A 89 -1.79 -2.38 -23.02
C LEU A 89 -0.76 -1.51 -22.29
N GLN A 90 -0.83 -1.45 -20.97
CA GLN A 90 0.06 -0.66 -20.15
C GLN A 90 0.37 -1.35 -18.83
N THR A 91 1.52 -1.08 -18.27
CA THR A 91 1.92 -1.56 -16.95
C THR A 91 2.59 -0.44 -16.17
N LYS A 92 2.35 -0.38 -14.88
CA LYS A 92 3.07 0.44 -13.91
C LYS A 92 3.43 -0.41 -12.71
N ALA A 93 4.59 -0.16 -12.14
CA ALA A 93 4.99 -0.77 -10.88
C ALA A 93 5.48 0.31 -9.90
N ILE A 94 5.14 0.16 -8.64
CA ILE A 94 5.58 1.01 -7.55
C ILE A 94 6.42 0.16 -6.62
N PHE A 95 7.68 0.54 -6.43
CA PHE A 95 8.56 -0.12 -5.46
C PHE A 95 8.33 0.49 -4.07
N GLY A 96 8.17 -0.36 -3.06
CA GLY A 96 7.93 0.08 -1.67
C GLY A 96 7.41 -1.06 -0.80
N ASN A 97 6.77 -0.71 0.30
CA ASN A 97 6.04 -1.64 1.17
C ASN A 97 4.55 -1.31 1.06
N ALA A 98 3.95 -1.64 -0.08
CA ALA A 98 2.53 -1.37 -0.28
C ALA A 98 1.69 -2.07 0.79
N GLY A 99 0.84 -1.29 1.45
CA GLY A 99 -0.13 -1.80 2.40
C GLY A 99 -1.45 -2.12 1.73
N MET A 100 -2.27 -1.11 1.53
CA MET A 100 -3.64 -1.27 1.02
C MET A 100 -3.75 -0.74 -0.41
N CYS A 101 -4.61 -1.40 -1.19
CA CYS A 101 -5.04 -0.94 -2.50
C CYS A 101 -6.55 -0.66 -2.47
N TYR A 102 -6.94 0.57 -2.71
CA TYR A 102 -8.34 0.98 -2.89
C TYR A 102 -8.59 1.35 -4.34
N VAL A 103 -9.65 0.81 -4.93
CA VAL A 103 -10.02 1.05 -6.34
C VAL A 103 -11.38 1.72 -6.39
N SER A 104 -11.39 2.99 -6.77
CA SER A 104 -12.59 3.77 -7.03
C SER A 104 -13.09 3.59 -8.48
N GLU A 105 -14.01 4.41 -8.91
CA GLU A 105 -14.53 4.38 -10.27
C GLU A 105 -13.47 4.71 -11.34
N ASN A 106 -12.55 5.65 -11.04
CA ASN A 106 -11.60 6.17 -12.01
C ASN A 106 -10.14 6.14 -11.52
N ASN A 107 -9.90 5.77 -10.27
CA ASN A 107 -8.59 5.85 -9.66
C ASN A 107 -8.25 4.58 -8.85
N ILE A 108 -6.98 4.26 -8.83
CA ILE A 108 -6.37 3.26 -7.96
C ILE A 108 -5.51 4.02 -6.95
N TYR A 109 -5.74 3.78 -5.67
CA TYR A 109 -4.97 4.34 -4.57
C TYR A 109 -4.15 3.25 -3.92
N ILE A 110 -2.83 3.44 -3.88
CA ILE A 110 -1.88 2.56 -3.21
C ILE A 110 -1.40 3.28 -1.95
N THR A 111 -1.57 2.65 -0.80
CA THR A 111 -1.11 3.19 0.48
C THR A 111 0.15 2.47 0.96
N GLU A 112 0.96 3.16 1.72
CA GLU A 112 2.16 2.62 2.35
C GLU A 112 2.35 3.31 3.70
N GLU A 113 2.49 2.52 4.76
CA GLU A 113 2.81 3.05 6.08
C GLU A 113 4.27 3.49 6.13
N TYR A 114 4.49 4.66 6.68
CA TYR A 114 5.80 5.25 6.85
C TYR A 114 6.06 5.53 8.32
N TYR A 115 7.05 4.86 8.85
CA TYR A 115 7.52 5.06 10.21
C TYR A 115 8.57 6.17 10.19
N GLY A 116 8.28 7.30 10.86
CA GLY A 116 9.18 8.45 10.96
C GLY A 116 10.54 8.06 11.56
N LYS A 117 11.55 8.87 11.26
CA LYS A 117 12.93 8.65 11.77
C LYS A 117 13.14 9.24 13.16
N SER A 118 12.22 10.02 13.68
CA SER A 118 12.32 10.66 14.99
C SER A 118 11.20 10.19 15.91
N GLU A 119 11.48 10.18 17.20
CA GLU A 119 10.53 9.82 18.27
C GLU A 119 9.38 10.84 18.42
N THR A 120 9.40 11.93 17.66
CA THR A 120 8.40 13.01 17.73
C THR A 120 7.48 13.06 16.51
N GLU A 121 7.71 12.22 15.50
CA GLU A 121 6.88 12.18 14.29
C GLU A 121 5.81 11.09 14.41
N ASN A 122 4.58 11.40 14.10
CA ASN A 122 3.52 10.40 14.01
C ASN A 122 3.83 9.37 12.91
N ILE A 123 3.29 8.16 13.04
CA ILE A 123 3.26 7.22 11.93
C ILE A 123 2.40 7.84 10.83
N GLN A 124 2.88 7.80 9.59
CA GLN A 124 2.22 8.40 8.44
C GLN A 124 1.79 7.35 7.44
N THR A 125 0.74 7.63 6.69
CA THR A 125 0.38 6.87 5.50
C THR A 125 0.67 7.70 4.26
N SER A 126 1.53 7.18 3.39
CA SER A 126 1.74 7.68 2.03
C SER A 126 0.61 7.16 1.14
N ILE A 127 0.05 8.02 0.30
CA ILE A 127 -1.06 7.70 -0.61
C ILE A 127 -0.61 8.08 -2.01
N ARG A 128 -0.68 7.13 -2.94
CA ARG A 128 -0.36 7.34 -4.36
C ARG A 128 -1.59 7.10 -5.19
N LYS A 129 -1.90 8.04 -6.07
CA LYS A 129 -3.06 8.02 -6.96
C LYS A 129 -2.63 7.72 -8.38
N ILE A 130 -3.27 6.71 -8.98
CA ILE A 130 -3.12 6.33 -10.38
C ILE A 130 -4.50 6.38 -11.01
N ALA A 131 -4.69 7.28 -11.96
CA ALA A 131 -5.90 7.30 -12.77
C ALA A 131 -5.88 6.17 -13.80
N TYR A 132 -7.03 5.58 -14.08
CA TYR A 132 -7.16 4.53 -15.07
C TYR A 132 -8.39 4.74 -15.97
N ASP A 133 -8.20 4.65 -17.28
CA ASP A 133 -9.26 4.72 -18.28
C ASP A 133 -8.85 4.00 -19.57
N LYS A 134 -9.77 3.23 -20.15
CA LYS A 134 -9.60 2.55 -21.45
C LYS A 134 -8.24 1.88 -21.67
N GLY A 135 -7.72 1.24 -20.63
CA GLY A 135 -6.44 0.54 -20.67
C GLY A 135 -5.21 1.41 -20.39
N THR A 136 -5.38 2.71 -20.09
CA THR A 136 -4.30 3.58 -19.64
C THR A 136 -4.15 3.56 -18.11
N LEU A 137 -2.94 3.90 -17.64
CA LEU A 137 -2.55 4.01 -16.25
C LEU A 137 -1.68 5.27 -16.09
N ASP A 138 -2.24 6.32 -15.51
CA ASP A 138 -1.56 7.61 -15.38
C ASP A 138 -1.30 7.92 -13.90
N ALA A 139 -0.03 8.09 -13.53
CA ALA A 139 0.34 8.54 -12.20
C ALA A 139 -0.09 10.01 -12.02
N VAL A 140 -1.04 10.26 -11.11
CA VAL A 140 -1.59 11.59 -10.85
C VAL A 140 -0.76 12.33 -9.81
N GLY A 141 -0.45 11.68 -8.68
CA GLY A 141 0.28 12.31 -7.58
C GLY A 141 0.40 11.42 -6.36
N GLN A 142 1.02 11.99 -5.35
CA GLN A 142 1.16 11.37 -4.04
C GLN A 142 1.07 12.40 -2.94
N THR A 143 0.64 11.97 -1.76
CA THR A 143 0.61 12.78 -0.55
C THR A 143 0.90 11.90 0.68
N LYS A 144 0.99 12.53 1.85
CA LYS A 144 1.07 11.85 3.14
C LYS A 144 0.05 12.44 4.10
N ILE A 145 -0.50 11.59 4.94
CA ILE A 145 -1.34 11.97 6.07
C ILE A 145 -0.75 11.37 7.34
N ASP A 146 -1.03 11.95 8.49
CA ASP A 146 -0.72 11.34 9.77
C ASP A 146 -1.71 10.21 10.09
N GLY A 147 -1.18 9.11 10.63
CA GLY A 147 -1.96 7.95 11.03
C GLY A 147 -1.93 6.79 10.05
N VAL A 148 -2.57 5.72 10.45
CA VAL A 148 -2.71 4.46 9.71
C VAL A 148 -4.17 4.20 9.36
N LEU A 149 -4.40 3.49 8.26
CA LEU A 149 -5.72 3.07 7.84
C LEU A 149 -5.98 1.63 8.33
N ASN A 150 -7.14 1.36 8.91
CA ASN A 150 -7.46 0.01 9.39
C ASN A 150 -7.68 -0.98 8.24
N ASP A 151 -8.41 -0.55 7.22
CA ASP A 151 -8.80 -1.38 6.08
C ASP A 151 -9.26 -0.53 4.89
N SER A 152 -9.70 -1.18 3.81
CA SER A 152 -10.19 -0.50 2.60
C SER A 152 -11.50 0.29 2.78
N PHE A 153 -12.21 0.13 3.88
CA PHE A 153 -13.40 0.94 4.21
C PHE A 153 -13.02 2.27 4.87
N SER A 154 -11.76 2.40 5.28
CA SER A 154 -11.21 3.65 5.84
C SER A 154 -10.95 4.72 4.77
N ILE A 155 -11.10 4.39 3.49
CA ILE A 155 -10.83 5.28 2.36
C ILE A 155 -11.98 5.22 1.35
N ASP A 156 -12.41 6.37 0.87
CA ASP A 156 -13.52 6.49 -0.07
C ASP A 156 -13.33 7.71 -0.99
N GLU A 157 -13.66 7.56 -2.26
CA GLU A 157 -13.68 8.67 -3.22
C GLU A 157 -15.11 9.05 -3.57
N TYR A 158 -15.45 10.33 -3.40
CA TYR A 158 -16.77 10.87 -3.72
C TYR A 158 -16.68 12.27 -4.30
N ASN A 159 -17.30 12.50 -5.45
CA ASN A 159 -17.32 13.78 -6.15
C ASN A 159 -15.92 14.40 -6.38
N GLY A 160 -14.91 13.58 -6.69
CA GLY A 160 -13.54 14.03 -6.90
C GLY A 160 -12.72 14.26 -5.62
N TYR A 161 -13.33 14.09 -4.45
CA TYR A 161 -12.65 14.18 -3.16
C TYR A 161 -12.34 12.81 -2.60
N LEU A 162 -11.13 12.64 -2.09
CA LEU A 162 -10.72 11.47 -1.33
C LEU A 162 -10.94 11.72 0.16
N ARG A 163 -11.74 10.88 0.81
CA ARG A 163 -12.05 10.93 2.23
C ARG A 163 -11.37 9.79 2.95
N ILE A 164 -10.68 10.06 4.03
CA ILE A 164 -9.86 9.06 4.73
C ILE A 164 -10.09 9.19 6.23
N ALA A 165 -10.47 8.07 6.85
CA ALA A 165 -10.47 7.93 8.30
C ALA A 165 -9.19 7.21 8.71
N ALA A 166 -8.45 7.77 9.67
CA ALA A 166 -7.18 7.22 10.12
C ALA A 166 -7.10 7.20 11.65
N THR A 167 -6.36 6.24 12.18
CA THR A 167 -5.92 6.26 13.58
C THR A 167 -4.55 6.89 13.64
N VAL A 168 -4.43 8.03 14.31
CA VAL A 168 -3.15 8.72 14.49
C VAL A 168 -2.44 8.10 15.67
N ILE A 169 -1.29 7.50 15.39
CA ILE A 169 -0.47 6.79 16.36
C ILE A 169 0.81 7.62 16.55
N PRO A 170 1.07 8.14 17.75
CA PRO A 170 2.32 8.82 18.06
C PRO A 170 3.51 7.86 17.97
N SER A 171 4.66 8.36 17.53
CA SER A 171 5.86 7.53 17.32
C SER A 171 6.45 6.94 18.59
N ASP A 172 6.23 7.57 19.73
CA ASP A 172 6.68 7.10 21.05
C ASP A 172 5.87 5.89 21.55
N TYR A 173 4.74 5.58 20.90
CA TYR A 173 3.91 4.41 21.22
C TYR A 173 4.68 3.09 21.15
N ASN A 174 5.60 2.95 20.23
CA ASN A 174 6.41 1.73 20.04
C ASN A 174 7.60 1.63 21.02
N ASN A 175 7.98 2.70 21.70
CA ASN A 175 9.08 2.69 22.70
C ASN A 175 8.61 2.27 24.10
N ARG A 176 7.35 1.91 24.25
CA ARG A 176 6.86 1.32 25.51
C ARG A 176 7.30 -0.15 25.58
N ILE A 177 8.56 -0.36 25.89
CA ILE A 177 9.00 -1.65 26.42
C ILE A 177 8.24 -1.79 27.75
N MET A 178 7.18 -2.60 27.76
CA MET A 178 6.66 -3.08 29.04
C MET A 178 7.82 -3.77 29.75
N PRO A 179 8.20 -3.37 30.94
CA PRO A 179 9.20 -4.10 31.70
C PRO A 179 8.68 -5.52 31.87
N VAL A 180 9.28 -6.47 31.18
CA VAL A 180 9.01 -7.89 31.42
C VAL A 180 9.57 -8.15 32.81
N PRO A 181 8.77 -8.60 33.78
CA PRO A 181 9.31 -8.95 35.09
C PRO A 181 10.34 -10.06 34.89
N TYR A 182 11.61 -9.72 35.10
CA TYR A 182 12.69 -10.70 35.14
C TYR A 182 12.58 -11.43 36.47
N VAL A 183 12.22 -12.68 36.43
CA VAL A 183 12.23 -13.58 37.59
C VAL A 183 13.64 -14.17 37.65
N GLU A 184 14.49 -13.66 38.52
CA GLU A 184 15.71 -14.37 38.90
C GLU A 184 15.32 -15.67 39.65
N GLU A 185 15.69 -16.81 39.13
CA GLU A 185 15.64 -18.08 39.88
C GLU A 185 16.58 -17.99 41.08
N GLY A 186 16.01 -17.75 42.26
CA GLY A 186 16.73 -17.98 43.53
C GLY A 186 16.83 -16.82 44.51
N GLY A 187 16.07 -15.76 44.40
CA GLY A 187 16.09 -14.62 45.34
C GLY A 187 14.70 -14.27 45.87
N SER A 188 14.59 -14.09 47.19
CA SER A 188 13.41 -13.63 47.89
C SER A 188 12.80 -12.38 47.28
N ASP A 189 11.47 -12.37 47.14
CA ASP A 189 10.60 -11.31 46.64
C ASP A 189 11.03 -9.91 47.04
N VAL A 190 11.71 -9.20 46.19
CA VAL A 190 11.78 -7.74 46.21
C VAL A 190 10.88 -7.27 45.07
N ILE A 191 9.63 -6.96 45.40
CA ILE A 191 8.78 -6.16 44.52
C ILE A 191 9.41 -4.77 44.53
N VAL A 192 10.21 -4.48 43.49
CA VAL A 192 10.51 -3.11 43.16
C VAL A 192 9.28 -2.60 42.42
N GLU A 193 8.37 -1.98 43.15
CA GLU A 193 7.39 -1.06 42.57
C GLU A 193 8.19 0.16 42.09
N ASP A 194 8.84 0.02 40.92
CA ASP A 194 9.11 1.21 40.13
C ASP A 194 7.74 1.76 39.75
N GLU A 195 7.36 2.86 40.39
CA GLU A 195 6.33 3.75 39.89
C GLU A 195 6.79 4.13 38.48
N VAL A 196 6.34 3.36 37.49
CA VAL A 196 6.34 3.82 36.10
C VAL A 196 5.44 5.04 36.12
N ALA A 197 6.04 6.21 36.24
CA ALA A 197 5.36 7.45 36.00
C ALA A 197 4.64 7.26 34.66
N VAL A 198 3.32 7.15 34.71
CA VAL A 198 2.45 7.24 33.53
C VAL A 198 2.49 8.71 33.15
N ASP A 199 3.66 9.10 32.62
CA ASP A 199 3.81 10.40 32.03
C ASP A 199 2.92 10.45 30.81
N ASN A 200 2.06 11.45 30.71
CA ASN A 200 1.06 11.75 29.69
C ASN A 200 1.24 10.93 28.41
N ALA A 201 0.82 9.69 28.48
CA ALA A 201 0.90 8.78 27.36
C ALA A 201 0.24 9.43 26.15
N SER A 202 0.99 9.64 25.10
CA SER A 202 0.45 10.03 23.81
C SER A 202 -0.64 9.02 23.44
N ILE A 203 -1.89 9.48 23.39
CA ILE A 203 -3.06 8.65 23.20
C ILE A 203 -3.28 8.54 21.71
N GLU A 204 -3.55 7.33 21.22
CA GLU A 204 -4.09 7.17 19.86
C GLU A 204 -5.33 8.05 19.70
N THR A 205 -5.38 8.78 18.61
CA THR A 205 -6.52 9.63 18.27
C THR A 205 -7.04 9.27 16.88
N ASN A 206 -8.22 9.77 16.55
CA ASN A 206 -8.78 9.54 15.23
C ASN A 206 -8.76 10.82 14.42
N ALA A 207 -8.54 10.67 13.12
CA ALA A 207 -8.57 11.77 12.17
C ALA A 207 -9.45 11.44 10.97
N LEU A 208 -10.09 12.49 10.43
CA LEU A 208 -10.74 12.44 9.13
C LEU A 208 -10.07 13.47 8.23
N TYR A 209 -9.59 13.02 7.09
CA TYR A 209 -8.97 13.87 6.06
C TYR A 209 -9.82 13.93 4.82
N VAL A 210 -9.85 15.08 4.17
CA VAL A 210 -10.47 15.30 2.86
C VAL A 210 -9.43 15.92 1.94
N LEU A 211 -9.14 15.21 0.85
CA LEU A 211 -8.19 15.64 -0.17
C LEU A 211 -8.94 15.88 -1.48
N ASP A 212 -8.48 16.85 -2.27
CA ASP A 212 -9.02 17.10 -3.60
C ASP A 212 -8.49 16.12 -4.68
N GLU A 213 -8.82 16.39 -5.93
CA GLU A 213 -8.40 15.55 -7.07
C GLU A 213 -6.88 15.49 -7.26
N ASN A 214 -6.13 16.49 -6.78
CA ASN A 214 -4.67 16.57 -6.82
C ASN A 214 -4.00 16.03 -5.56
N LEU A 215 -4.78 15.46 -4.62
CA LEU A 215 -4.36 15.03 -3.29
C LEU A 215 -3.91 16.17 -2.38
N GLU A 216 -4.38 17.39 -2.62
CA GLU A 216 -4.17 18.52 -1.72
C GLU A 216 -5.21 18.49 -0.58
N MET A 217 -4.76 18.71 0.65
CA MET A 217 -5.63 18.71 1.83
C MET A 217 -6.60 19.89 1.78
N THR A 218 -7.90 19.61 1.72
CA THR A 218 -8.97 20.61 1.74
C THR A 218 -9.65 20.74 3.10
N GLY A 219 -9.54 19.74 3.95
CA GLY A 219 -10.07 19.74 5.30
C GLY A 219 -9.62 18.57 6.13
N SER A 220 -9.61 18.75 7.45
CA SER A 220 -9.36 17.69 8.40
C SER A 220 -10.09 17.91 9.73
N ILE A 221 -10.42 16.81 10.40
CA ILE A 221 -10.90 16.78 11.79
C ILE A 221 -9.96 15.84 12.53
N GLN A 222 -9.40 16.31 13.62
CA GLN A 222 -8.52 15.52 14.51
C GLN A 222 -8.98 15.72 15.95
N ASN A 223 -9.05 14.67 16.71
CA ASN A 223 -9.42 14.67 18.12
C ASN A 223 -8.24 14.27 18.99
#